data_4fcc13481c353fbf93181fda8bdfa7bd
#
_entry.id   4fcc13481c353fbf93181fda8bdfa7bd
#
_cell.length_a   1.000
_cell.length_b   1.000
_cell.length_c   1.000
_cell.angle_alpha   90.00
_cell.angle_beta   90.00
_cell.angle_gamma   90.00
#
_symmetry.space_group_name_H-M   'P 1'
#
loop_
_entity.id
_entity.type
_entity.pdbx_description
1 polymer ?
#
loop_
_entity_poly.entity_id
_entity_poly.type
_entity_poly.pdbx_seq_one_letter_code
_entity_poly.pdbx_strand_id
1 'polypeptide(L)'
;MSYARMRECTINRAYHLFIGLMLIAISVISQTVYAEELGYPEKEELKFGFIKLTDMAPIAIAYENGYFEDEGLYVTIEAQANWKVLLDGVIDGQLDGAHMLAGQPLAATIGFGTKAHIITPFSMDLNGNGITVSNDIWQQMKEYIPKMEDGRPVHPIKADALKPVVEKYKENGKPFNMGMVFPVSTHNYELRYWLAAGGIHP
;
A
#
# COMPACT_ATOMS: atom_id res chain seq x y z
N MET A 1 -14.86 -70.84 -6.64
CA MET A 1 -15.09 -69.37 -6.67
C MET A 1 -15.93 -69.08 -7.88
N SER A 2 -17.17 -68.59 -7.73
CA SER A 2 -18.21 -68.56 -8.78
C SER A 2 -17.88 -67.47 -9.83
N TYR A 3 -18.07 -67.80 -11.09
CA TYR A 3 -17.91 -66.96 -12.28
C TYR A 3 -18.66 -65.60 -12.19
N ALA A 4 -19.75 -65.58 -11.41
CA ALA A 4 -20.52 -64.35 -11.10
C ALA A 4 -19.71 -63.31 -10.29
N ARG A 5 -18.93 -63.73 -9.30
CA ARG A 5 -18.11 -62.84 -8.43
C ARG A 5 -16.95 -62.18 -9.19
N MET A 6 -16.38 -62.84 -10.20
CA MET A 6 -15.33 -62.26 -11.05
C MET A 6 -15.90 -61.16 -11.98
N ARG A 7 -17.11 -61.36 -12.50
CA ARG A 7 -17.77 -60.37 -13.36
C ARG A 7 -18.12 -59.08 -12.64
N GLU A 8 -18.64 -59.20 -11.38
CA GLU A 8 -18.94 -58.02 -10.55
C GLU A 8 -17.67 -57.23 -10.18
N CYS A 9 -16.57 -57.92 -9.89
CA CYS A 9 -15.30 -57.28 -9.57
C CYS A 9 -14.70 -56.51 -10.76
N THR A 10 -14.86 -57.05 -11.97
CA THR A 10 -14.35 -56.42 -13.20
C THR A 10 -15.20 -55.21 -13.61
N ILE A 11 -16.52 -55.30 -13.46
CA ILE A 11 -17.46 -54.19 -13.72
C ILE A 11 -17.22 -53.05 -12.74
N ASN A 12 -17.05 -53.36 -11.46
CA ASN A 12 -16.77 -52.35 -10.43
C ASN A 12 -15.44 -51.63 -10.67
N ARG A 13 -14.38 -52.34 -11.06
CA ARG A 13 -13.08 -51.74 -11.44
C ARG A 13 -13.17 -50.84 -12.66
N ALA A 14 -13.90 -51.27 -13.70
CA ALA A 14 -14.12 -50.45 -14.88
C ALA A 14 -14.92 -49.18 -14.58
N TYR A 15 -15.92 -49.29 -13.71
CA TYR A 15 -16.73 -48.15 -13.27
C TYR A 15 -15.91 -47.11 -12.47
N HIS A 16 -15.06 -47.55 -11.55
CA HIS A 16 -14.17 -46.65 -10.82
C HIS A 16 -13.09 -45.99 -11.70
N LEU A 17 -12.57 -46.70 -12.67
CA LEU A 17 -11.65 -46.16 -13.70
C LEU A 17 -12.34 -45.10 -14.57
N PHE A 18 -13.58 -45.33 -14.97
CA PHE A 18 -14.36 -44.39 -15.78
C PHE A 18 -14.71 -43.12 -15.00
N ILE A 19 -15.11 -43.24 -13.71
CA ILE A 19 -15.34 -42.09 -12.85
C ILE A 19 -14.06 -41.30 -12.60
N GLY A 20 -12.92 -41.97 -12.36
CA GLY A 20 -11.63 -41.31 -12.20
C GLY A 20 -11.20 -40.53 -13.44
N LEU A 21 -11.35 -41.09 -14.63
CA LEU A 21 -11.08 -40.41 -15.90
C LEU A 21 -12.02 -39.24 -16.15
N MET A 22 -13.29 -39.37 -15.79
CA MET A 22 -14.26 -38.29 -15.93
C MET A 22 -13.98 -37.12 -14.98
N LEU A 23 -13.54 -37.39 -13.75
CA LEU A 23 -13.13 -36.37 -12.78
C LEU A 23 -11.85 -35.66 -13.22
N ILE A 24 -10.88 -36.37 -13.82
CA ILE A 24 -9.66 -35.77 -14.39
C ILE A 24 -10.02 -34.88 -15.59
N ALA A 25 -10.91 -35.34 -16.47
CA ALA A 25 -11.36 -34.55 -17.62
C ALA A 25 -12.09 -33.25 -17.16
N ILE A 26 -12.93 -33.33 -16.14
CA ILE A 26 -13.62 -32.15 -15.58
C ILE A 26 -12.62 -31.18 -14.95
N SER A 27 -11.59 -31.67 -14.25
CA SER A 27 -10.57 -30.80 -13.65
C SER A 27 -9.67 -30.11 -14.68
N VAL A 28 -9.42 -30.73 -15.83
CA VAL A 28 -8.68 -30.12 -16.95
C VAL A 28 -9.52 -29.06 -17.66
N ILE A 29 -10.82 -29.32 -17.85
CA ILE A 29 -11.74 -28.36 -18.50
C ILE A 29 -11.97 -27.14 -17.61
N SER A 30 -12.00 -27.31 -16.27
CA SER A 30 -12.16 -26.16 -15.35
C SER A 30 -10.94 -25.25 -15.29
N GLN A 31 -9.76 -25.69 -15.68
CA GLN A 31 -8.57 -24.82 -15.77
C GLN A 31 -8.52 -24.00 -17.06
N THR A 32 -9.21 -24.43 -18.13
CA THR A 32 -9.23 -23.67 -19.39
C THR A 32 -10.30 -22.57 -19.45
N VAL A 33 -11.22 -22.51 -18.49
CA VAL A 33 -12.33 -21.52 -18.49
C VAL A 33 -11.92 -20.19 -17.84
N TYR A 34 -10.74 -20.10 -17.20
CA TYR A 34 -10.27 -18.86 -16.53
C TYR A 34 -9.16 -18.12 -17.28
N ALA A 35 -8.75 -18.56 -18.45
CA ALA A 35 -8.00 -17.72 -19.36
C ALA A 35 -8.99 -16.96 -20.25
N GLU A 36 -9.70 -15.99 -19.70
CA GLU A 36 -10.22 -14.88 -20.49
C GLU A 36 -8.98 -14.29 -21.18
N GLU A 37 -8.90 -14.37 -22.52
CA GLU A 37 -7.86 -13.67 -23.26
C GLU A 37 -7.99 -12.19 -22.88
N LEU A 38 -7.18 -11.75 -21.93
CA LEU A 38 -6.91 -10.34 -21.75
C LEU A 38 -6.42 -9.88 -23.13
N GLY A 39 -7.24 -9.11 -23.83
CA GLY A 39 -6.87 -8.57 -25.13
C GLY A 39 -5.52 -7.85 -25.04
N TYR A 40 -4.86 -7.65 -26.17
CA TYR A 40 -3.62 -6.88 -26.20
C TYR A 40 -3.82 -5.53 -25.50
N PRO A 41 -2.84 -5.06 -24.72
CA PRO A 41 -2.92 -3.75 -24.10
C PRO A 41 -3.15 -2.69 -25.16
N GLU A 42 -4.02 -1.71 -24.89
CA GLU A 42 -4.24 -0.58 -25.81
C GLU A 42 -2.98 0.30 -25.93
N LYS A 43 -2.10 0.25 -24.96
CA LYS A 43 -0.83 0.94 -24.93
C LYS A 43 0.21 0.04 -24.24
N GLU A 44 1.21 -0.38 -24.98
CA GLU A 44 2.27 -1.27 -24.48
C GLU A 44 3.40 -0.50 -23.77
N GLU A 45 3.77 0.67 -24.29
CA GLU A 45 4.82 1.51 -23.72
C GLU A 45 4.25 2.45 -22.66
N LEU A 46 4.62 2.25 -21.40
CA LEU A 46 4.13 3.02 -20.26
C LEU A 46 5.30 3.71 -19.51
N LYS A 47 5.00 4.86 -18.94
CA LYS A 47 5.94 5.62 -18.12
C LYS A 47 5.37 5.82 -16.71
N PHE A 48 6.04 5.25 -15.71
CA PHE A 48 5.63 5.36 -14.31
C PHE A 48 6.56 6.27 -13.52
N GLY A 49 5.97 7.22 -12.80
CA GLY A 49 6.68 8.10 -11.90
C GLY A 49 6.77 7.57 -10.46
N PHE A 50 7.86 7.91 -9.78
CA PHE A 50 8.01 7.57 -8.37
C PHE A 50 8.82 8.62 -7.60
N ILE A 51 8.65 8.65 -6.29
CA ILE A 51 9.55 9.32 -5.34
C ILE A 51 10.50 8.26 -4.76
N LYS A 52 11.76 8.61 -4.52
CA LYS A 52 12.81 7.69 -4.03
C LYS A 52 12.59 7.32 -2.57
N LEU A 53 11.54 6.55 -2.30
CA LEU A 53 11.14 6.03 -1.00
C LEU A 53 10.89 4.52 -1.10
N THR A 54 10.86 3.83 0.03
CA THR A 54 10.72 2.37 0.08
C THR A 54 9.37 1.85 -0.38
N ASP A 55 8.34 2.66 -0.29
CA ASP A 55 6.97 2.36 -0.71
C ASP A 55 6.81 2.22 -2.24
N MET A 56 7.79 2.67 -3.04
CA MET A 56 7.84 2.38 -4.49
C MET A 56 8.37 0.97 -4.83
N ALA A 57 8.82 0.21 -3.84
CA ALA A 57 9.46 -1.10 -4.05
C ALA A 57 8.64 -2.09 -4.92
N PRO A 58 7.30 -2.20 -4.82
CA PRO A 58 6.54 -3.07 -5.71
C PRO A 58 6.74 -2.75 -7.21
N ILE A 59 6.79 -1.47 -7.58
CA ILE A 59 7.06 -1.06 -8.96
C ILE A 59 8.49 -1.42 -9.38
N ALA A 60 9.48 -1.17 -8.50
CA ALA A 60 10.87 -1.51 -8.79
C ALA A 60 11.07 -3.01 -8.95
N ILE A 61 10.44 -3.82 -8.10
CA ILE A 61 10.53 -5.29 -8.18
C ILE A 61 9.87 -5.80 -9.44
N ALA A 62 8.71 -5.27 -9.83
CA ALA A 62 8.04 -5.64 -11.08
C ALA A 62 8.90 -5.31 -12.29
N TYR A 63 9.54 -4.13 -12.30
CA TYR A 63 10.45 -3.70 -13.35
C TYR A 63 11.70 -4.58 -13.44
N GLU A 64 12.41 -4.79 -12.33
CA GLU A 64 13.67 -5.54 -12.31
C GLU A 64 13.51 -7.04 -12.59
N ASN A 65 12.34 -7.62 -12.29
CA ASN A 65 12.07 -9.03 -12.53
C ASN A 65 11.39 -9.31 -13.88
N GLY A 66 11.11 -8.29 -14.70
CA GLY A 66 10.47 -8.46 -16.00
C GLY A 66 8.96 -8.78 -15.92
N TYR A 67 8.30 -8.50 -14.79
CA TYR A 67 6.87 -8.81 -14.65
C TYR A 67 5.97 -7.94 -15.54
N PHE A 68 6.44 -6.76 -15.93
CA PHE A 68 5.72 -5.94 -16.90
C PHE A 68 5.81 -6.55 -18.31
N GLU A 69 6.99 -7.01 -18.69
CA GLU A 69 7.24 -7.66 -19.99
C GLU A 69 6.47 -8.97 -20.11
N ASP A 70 6.33 -9.73 -19.01
CA ASP A 70 5.53 -10.97 -18.97
C ASP A 70 4.05 -10.69 -19.28
N GLU A 71 3.56 -9.48 -19.01
CA GLU A 71 2.20 -9.01 -19.33
C GLU A 71 2.14 -8.20 -20.64
N GLY A 72 3.21 -8.19 -21.43
CA GLY A 72 3.30 -7.46 -22.70
C GLY A 72 3.41 -5.95 -22.56
N LEU A 73 3.91 -5.44 -21.42
CA LEU A 73 4.08 -4.03 -21.15
C LEU A 73 5.56 -3.65 -21.10
N TYR A 74 5.93 -2.57 -21.76
CA TYR A 74 7.27 -2.00 -21.76
C TYR A 74 7.28 -0.74 -20.89
N VAL A 75 7.57 -0.93 -19.61
CA VAL A 75 7.49 0.13 -18.62
C VAL A 75 8.82 0.83 -18.44
N THR A 76 8.82 2.17 -18.45
CA THR A 76 9.93 3.00 -17.98
C THR A 76 9.57 3.60 -16.63
N ILE A 77 10.48 3.53 -15.67
CA ILE A 77 10.29 4.13 -14.34
C ILE A 77 11.13 5.39 -14.18
N GLU A 78 10.51 6.50 -13.77
CA GLU A 78 11.16 7.82 -13.66
C GLU A 78 11.05 8.41 -12.25
N ALA A 79 12.20 8.70 -11.64
CA ALA A 79 12.23 9.40 -10.35
C ALA A 79 11.81 10.86 -10.52
N GLN A 80 10.85 11.30 -9.72
CA GLN A 80 10.38 12.68 -9.72
C GLN A 80 10.95 13.48 -8.54
N ALA A 81 11.04 14.79 -8.70
CA ALA A 81 11.68 15.67 -7.73
C ALA A 81 10.90 15.82 -6.42
N ASN A 82 9.57 15.79 -6.49
CA ASN A 82 8.67 15.92 -5.34
C ASN A 82 7.25 15.48 -5.71
N TRP A 83 6.39 15.37 -4.69
CA TRP A 83 5.02 14.92 -4.81
C TRP A 83 4.13 15.77 -5.72
N LYS A 84 4.39 17.08 -5.80
CA LYS A 84 3.65 17.96 -6.71
C LYS A 84 3.99 17.67 -8.17
N VAL A 85 5.28 17.61 -8.49
CA VAL A 85 5.75 17.30 -9.85
C VAL A 85 5.26 15.94 -10.31
N LEU A 86 5.25 14.95 -9.41
CA LEU A 86 4.73 13.62 -9.68
C LEU A 86 3.23 13.65 -10.03
N LEU A 87 2.43 14.36 -9.24
CA LEU A 87 0.99 14.51 -9.50
C LEU A 87 0.72 15.25 -10.80
N ASP A 88 1.40 16.37 -11.02
CA ASP A 88 1.27 17.16 -12.23
C ASP A 88 1.63 16.33 -13.48
N GLY A 89 2.68 15.52 -13.42
CA GLY A 89 3.08 14.64 -14.50
C GLY A 89 2.00 13.63 -14.92
N VAL A 90 1.21 13.12 -13.96
CA VAL A 90 0.06 12.25 -14.25
C VAL A 90 -1.11 13.08 -14.81
N ILE A 91 -1.39 14.25 -14.24
CA ILE A 91 -2.48 15.15 -14.70
C ILE A 91 -2.25 15.58 -16.15
N ASP A 92 -1.01 15.93 -16.49
CA ASP A 92 -0.63 16.44 -17.80
C ASP A 92 -0.36 15.33 -18.84
N GLY A 93 -0.47 14.04 -18.43
CA GLY A 93 -0.24 12.89 -19.30
C GLY A 93 1.24 12.67 -19.67
N GLN A 94 2.17 13.27 -18.95
CA GLN A 94 3.61 13.01 -19.10
C GLN A 94 4.00 11.67 -18.47
N LEU A 95 3.22 11.23 -17.47
CA LEU A 95 3.30 9.93 -16.82
C LEU A 95 1.96 9.20 -17.01
N ASP A 96 2.01 7.93 -17.32
CA ASP A 96 0.83 7.08 -17.45
C ASP A 96 0.30 6.64 -16.08
N GLY A 97 1.20 6.56 -15.10
CA GLY A 97 0.88 6.23 -13.72
C GLY A 97 1.98 6.65 -12.78
N ALA A 98 1.69 6.60 -11.48
CA ALA A 98 2.69 6.92 -10.47
C ALA A 98 2.35 6.29 -9.13
N HIS A 99 3.38 5.97 -8.35
CA HIS A 99 3.21 5.74 -6.93
C HIS A 99 2.93 7.08 -6.24
N MET A 100 1.91 7.13 -5.40
CA MET A 100 1.40 8.41 -4.92
C MET A 100 0.90 8.32 -3.47
N LEU A 101 0.97 9.43 -2.75
CA LEU A 101 0.32 9.52 -1.44
C LEU A 101 -1.20 9.35 -1.61
N ALA A 102 -1.83 8.51 -0.80
CA ALA A 102 -3.25 8.18 -0.92
C ALA A 102 -4.19 9.40 -0.96
N GLY A 103 -3.82 10.50 -0.30
CA GLY A 103 -4.59 11.75 -0.31
C GLY A 103 -4.50 12.57 -1.59
N GLN A 104 -3.48 12.35 -2.44
CA GLN A 104 -3.28 13.18 -3.64
C GLN A 104 -4.35 12.96 -4.73
N PRO A 105 -4.70 11.72 -5.13
CA PRO A 105 -5.77 11.48 -6.09
C PRO A 105 -7.12 12.02 -5.59
N LEU A 106 -7.41 11.85 -4.31
CA LEU A 106 -8.63 12.37 -3.69
C LEU A 106 -8.67 13.90 -3.74
N ALA A 107 -7.56 14.55 -3.36
CA ALA A 107 -7.44 16.01 -3.38
C ALA A 107 -7.61 16.57 -4.80
N ALA A 108 -7.00 15.97 -5.81
CA ALA A 108 -7.17 16.36 -7.21
C ALA A 108 -8.62 16.19 -7.67
N THR A 109 -9.28 15.09 -7.32
CA THR A 109 -10.67 14.81 -7.70
C THR A 109 -11.63 15.84 -7.14
N ILE A 110 -11.47 16.28 -5.88
CA ILE A 110 -12.32 17.31 -5.27
C ILE A 110 -11.91 18.75 -5.62
N GLY A 111 -10.80 18.94 -6.33
CA GLY A 111 -10.31 20.25 -6.78
C GLY A 111 -9.48 20.99 -5.73
N PHE A 112 -8.81 20.30 -4.83
CA PHE A 112 -7.79 20.90 -3.97
C PHE A 112 -6.48 21.02 -4.75
N GLY A 113 -6.15 22.22 -5.17
CA GLY A 113 -5.10 22.50 -6.17
C GLY A 113 -5.65 22.36 -7.60
N THR A 114 -4.99 21.59 -8.46
CA THR A 114 -5.48 21.30 -9.81
C THR A 114 -6.59 20.28 -9.77
N LYS A 115 -7.77 20.60 -10.31
CA LYS A 115 -8.88 19.66 -10.42
C LYS A 115 -8.63 18.69 -11.57
N ALA A 116 -8.54 17.40 -11.26
CA ALA A 116 -8.34 16.35 -12.26
C ALA A 116 -9.02 15.05 -11.81
N HIS A 117 -9.47 14.26 -12.78
CA HIS A 117 -9.99 12.92 -12.51
C HIS A 117 -8.82 11.93 -12.54
N ILE A 118 -8.41 11.47 -11.36
CA ILE A 118 -7.35 10.48 -11.17
C ILE A 118 -7.93 9.27 -10.48
N ILE A 119 -7.64 8.08 -11.00
CA ILE A 119 -8.03 6.81 -10.42
C ILE A 119 -6.88 6.21 -9.61
N THR A 120 -7.21 5.47 -8.57
CA THR A 120 -6.28 4.65 -7.80
C THR A 120 -6.65 3.20 -8.02
N PRO A 121 -5.92 2.44 -8.85
CA PRO A 121 -6.29 1.07 -9.18
C PRO A 121 -6.06 0.10 -8.01
N PHE A 122 -5.06 0.35 -7.17
CA PHE A 122 -4.77 -0.49 -5.99
C PHE A 122 -3.93 0.26 -4.95
N SER A 123 -3.88 -0.28 -3.72
CA SER A 123 -2.99 0.16 -2.66
C SER A 123 -1.70 -0.67 -2.69
N MET A 124 -0.55 0.00 -2.72
CA MET A 124 0.77 -0.67 -2.83
C MET A 124 1.26 -1.23 -1.50
N ASP A 125 0.84 -0.66 -0.39
CA ASP A 125 1.17 -1.10 0.96
C ASP A 125 -0.01 -0.91 1.92
N LEU A 126 0.07 -1.55 3.08
CA LEU A 126 -0.95 -1.50 4.13
C LEU A 126 -0.40 -0.93 5.44
N ASN A 127 0.83 -0.46 5.46
CA ASN A 127 1.48 0.02 6.67
C ASN A 127 1.04 1.44 7.00
N GLY A 128 0.89 1.69 8.30
CA GLY A 128 0.59 3.00 8.83
C GLY A 128 1.84 3.90 8.88
N ASN A 129 1.60 5.17 9.14
CA ASN A 129 2.65 6.16 9.35
C ASN A 129 3.24 6.06 10.76
N GLY A 130 4.47 6.54 10.91
CA GLY A 130 5.13 6.70 12.20
C GLY A 130 5.38 8.16 12.52
N ILE A 131 5.34 8.50 13.81
CA ILE A 131 5.73 9.82 14.31
C ILE A 131 7.09 9.66 14.97
N THR A 132 8.07 10.41 14.48
CA THR A 132 9.43 10.40 15.00
C THR A 132 9.75 11.73 15.66
N VAL A 133 10.35 11.69 16.84
CA VAL A 133 10.85 12.85 17.55
C VAL A 133 12.37 12.76 17.73
N SER A 134 13.05 13.89 17.89
CA SER A 134 14.48 13.88 18.20
C SER A 134 14.75 13.24 19.58
N ASN A 135 15.98 12.76 19.79
CA ASN A 135 16.38 12.21 21.06
C ASN A 135 16.18 13.19 22.22
N ASP A 136 16.43 14.49 22.01
CA ASP A 136 16.24 15.52 23.03
C ASP A 136 14.77 15.67 23.42
N ILE A 137 13.87 15.66 22.45
CA ILE A 137 12.42 15.68 22.70
C ILE A 137 11.99 14.38 23.39
N TRP A 138 12.49 13.23 22.94
CA TRP A 138 12.21 11.95 23.57
C TRP A 138 12.61 11.92 25.03
N GLN A 139 13.82 12.40 25.39
CA GLN A 139 14.26 12.45 26.78
C GLN A 139 13.36 13.33 27.66
N GLN A 140 12.79 14.39 27.11
CA GLN A 140 11.88 15.26 27.83
C GLN A 140 10.47 14.65 27.96
N MET A 141 9.92 14.08 26.89
CA MET A 141 8.55 13.54 26.91
C MET A 141 8.41 12.20 27.62
N LYS A 142 9.47 11.36 27.63
CA LYS A 142 9.42 10.01 28.24
C LYS A 142 9.07 10.01 29.73
N GLU A 143 9.32 11.12 30.42
CA GLU A 143 8.99 11.30 31.84
C GLU A 143 7.46 11.34 32.07
N TYR A 144 6.71 11.72 31.05
CA TYR A 144 5.25 11.84 31.08
C TYR A 144 4.54 10.63 30.48
N ILE A 145 5.28 9.64 29.96
CA ILE A 145 4.71 8.42 29.39
C ILE A 145 4.45 7.41 30.51
N PRO A 146 3.22 6.87 30.64
CA PRO A 146 2.94 5.77 31.55
C PRO A 146 3.86 4.58 31.28
N LYS A 147 4.29 3.90 32.33
CA LYS A 147 5.18 2.72 32.25
C LYS A 147 4.43 1.47 32.66
N MET A 148 4.76 0.36 32.00
CA MET A 148 4.35 -0.97 32.43
C MET A 148 5.14 -1.41 33.66
N GLU A 149 4.75 -2.53 34.29
CA GLU A 149 5.43 -3.07 35.49
C GLU A 149 6.93 -3.35 35.25
N ASP A 150 7.30 -3.70 34.03
CA ASP A 150 8.67 -3.95 33.60
C ASP A 150 9.49 -2.70 33.23
N GLY A 151 8.90 -1.50 33.39
CA GLY A 151 9.52 -0.22 33.12
C GLY A 151 9.45 0.25 31.66
N ARG A 152 8.92 -0.57 30.73
CA ARG A 152 8.73 -0.15 29.34
C ARG A 152 7.59 0.83 29.19
N PRO A 153 7.66 1.75 28.19
CA PRO A 153 6.56 2.68 27.94
C PRO A 153 5.30 1.93 27.52
N VAL A 154 4.15 2.41 27.95
CA VAL A 154 2.84 1.94 27.48
C VAL A 154 2.63 2.40 26.04
N HIS A 155 2.24 1.50 25.15
CA HIS A 155 1.88 1.80 23.77
C HIS A 155 0.37 1.64 23.53
N PRO A 156 -0.19 2.43 22.59
CA PRO A 156 0.44 3.50 21.81
C PRO A 156 0.76 4.72 22.66
N ILE A 157 1.88 5.39 22.36
CA ILE A 157 2.28 6.63 23.05
C ILE A 157 1.35 7.76 22.60
N LYS A 158 0.70 8.41 23.57
CA LYS A 158 -0.23 9.50 23.33
C LYS A 158 0.49 10.85 23.31
N ALA A 159 -0.08 11.83 22.59
CA ALA A 159 0.52 13.17 22.48
C ALA A 159 0.42 13.99 23.77
N ASP A 160 -0.40 13.60 24.74
CA ASP A 160 -0.44 14.24 26.06
C ASP A 160 0.94 14.25 26.75
N ALA A 161 1.75 13.20 26.52
CA ALA A 161 3.14 13.14 26.99
C ALA A 161 4.06 14.19 26.33
N LEU A 162 3.74 14.67 25.14
CA LEU A 162 4.47 15.73 24.45
C LEU A 162 4.03 17.13 24.90
N LYS A 163 2.81 17.29 25.41
CA LYS A 163 2.21 18.58 25.73
C LYS A 163 3.07 19.44 26.67
N PRO A 164 3.63 18.93 27.79
CA PRO A 164 4.48 19.76 28.67
C PRO A 164 5.74 20.26 27.96
N VAL A 165 6.27 19.48 27.00
CA VAL A 165 7.44 19.91 26.22
C VAL A 165 7.08 21.05 25.28
N VAL A 166 5.93 20.97 24.60
CA VAL A 166 5.43 22.04 23.71
C VAL A 166 5.16 23.31 24.49
N GLU A 167 4.54 23.22 25.68
CA GLU A 167 4.28 24.34 26.56
C GLU A 167 5.58 25.03 26.99
N LYS A 168 6.59 24.29 27.38
CA LYS A 168 7.93 24.82 27.71
C LYS A 168 8.57 25.56 26.54
N TYR A 169 8.43 25.09 25.32
CA TYR A 169 8.92 25.80 24.13
C TYR A 169 8.19 27.13 23.96
N LYS A 170 6.87 27.15 24.14
CA LYS A 170 6.03 28.33 24.06
C LYS A 170 6.39 29.36 25.14
N GLU A 171 6.58 28.93 26.37
CA GLU A 171 6.99 29.82 27.51
C GLU A 171 8.34 30.47 27.24
N ASN A 172 9.25 29.78 26.54
CA ASN A 172 10.55 30.32 26.17
C ASN A 172 10.52 31.12 24.83
N GLY A 173 9.33 31.39 24.29
CA GLY A 173 9.17 32.15 23.04
C GLY A 173 9.71 31.43 21.81
N LYS A 174 9.87 30.10 21.88
CA LYS A 174 10.40 29.28 20.79
C LYS A 174 9.27 28.51 20.08
N PRO A 175 9.25 28.47 18.73
CA PRO A 175 8.31 27.65 18.03
C PRO A 175 8.65 26.17 18.23
N PHE A 176 7.63 25.32 18.37
CA PHE A 176 7.77 23.88 18.31
C PHE A 176 7.30 23.41 16.92
N ASN A 177 8.25 23.06 16.06
CA ASN A 177 7.98 22.70 14.68
C ASN A 177 7.97 21.19 14.51
N MET A 178 6.96 20.69 13.81
CA MET A 178 6.89 19.29 13.35
C MET A 178 6.76 19.25 11.82
N GLY A 179 7.48 18.32 11.21
CA GLY A 179 7.45 18.13 9.78
C GLY A 179 6.33 17.15 9.36
N MET A 180 5.78 17.37 8.19
CA MET A 180 4.88 16.44 7.50
C MET A 180 5.33 16.27 6.05
N VAL A 181 4.91 15.18 5.40
CA VAL A 181 5.37 14.84 4.05
C VAL A 181 4.76 15.76 2.99
N PHE A 182 3.45 15.97 3.07
CA PHE A 182 2.72 16.81 2.11
C PHE A 182 1.37 17.25 2.71
N PRO A 183 0.83 18.44 2.35
CA PRO A 183 -0.40 18.97 2.97
C PRO A 183 -1.61 18.04 2.94
N VAL A 184 -1.77 17.25 1.89
CA VAL A 184 -2.88 16.28 1.74
C VAL A 184 -2.44 14.84 2.02
N SER A 185 -1.31 14.63 2.69
CA SER A 185 -0.85 13.30 3.08
C SER A 185 -1.56 12.79 4.33
N THR A 186 -1.69 11.48 4.44
CA THR A 186 -2.12 10.81 5.68
C THR A 186 -1.21 11.18 6.85
N HIS A 187 0.10 11.35 6.63
CA HIS A 187 1.06 11.83 7.62
C HIS A 187 0.64 13.16 8.26
N ASN A 188 0.18 14.13 7.47
CA ASN A 188 -0.29 15.41 7.98
C ASN A 188 -1.56 15.25 8.82
N TYR A 189 -2.54 14.49 8.32
CA TYR A 189 -3.81 14.31 9.03
C TYR A 189 -3.64 13.52 10.32
N GLU A 190 -2.86 12.44 10.31
CA GLU A 190 -2.61 11.62 11.49
C GLU A 190 -1.79 12.37 12.54
N LEU A 191 -0.75 13.12 12.13
CA LEU A 191 0.02 13.96 13.04
C LEU A 191 -0.87 14.98 13.73
N ARG A 192 -1.69 15.71 12.99
CA ARG A 192 -2.63 16.70 13.54
C ARG A 192 -3.67 16.07 14.44
N TYR A 193 -4.21 14.92 14.05
CA TYR A 193 -5.15 14.16 14.88
C TYR A 193 -4.51 13.71 16.19
N TRP A 194 -3.29 13.15 16.14
CA TRP A 194 -2.56 12.72 17.33
C TRP A 194 -2.27 13.88 18.29
N LEU A 195 -1.82 15.02 17.78
CA LEU A 195 -1.60 16.23 18.56
C LEU A 195 -2.90 16.74 19.21
N ALA A 196 -3.96 16.85 18.44
CA ALA A 196 -5.27 17.32 18.94
C ALA A 196 -5.83 16.38 20.02
N ALA A 197 -5.70 15.06 19.85
CA ALA A 197 -6.11 14.06 20.84
C ALA A 197 -5.33 14.19 22.16
N GLY A 198 -4.09 14.70 22.14
CA GLY A 198 -3.28 15.01 23.32
C GLY A 198 -3.51 16.44 23.89
N GLY A 199 -4.49 17.17 23.35
CA GLY A 199 -4.79 18.54 23.77
C GLY A 199 -3.73 19.56 23.36
N ILE A 200 -3.01 19.29 22.27
CA ILE A 200 -2.07 20.21 21.61
C ILE A 200 -2.77 20.74 20.36
N HIS A 201 -2.87 22.05 20.24
CA HIS A 201 -3.47 22.68 19.05
C HIS A 201 -2.44 22.66 17.90
N PRO A 202 -2.67 21.90 16.81
CA PRO A 202 -1.71 21.75 15.71
C PRO A 202 -1.74 22.93 14.75
#